data_539e006c9ae9ea207ee0614143e26b7f
#
_entry.id   539e006c9ae9ea207ee0614143e26b7f
#
_cell.length_a   1.000
_cell.length_b   1.000
_cell.length_c   1.000
_cell.angle_alpha   90.00
_cell.angle_beta   90.00
_cell.angle_gamma   90.00
#
_symmetry.space_group_name_H-M   'P 1'
#
loop_
_entity.id
_entity.type
_entity.pdbx_description
1 polymer ?
#
loop_
_entity_poly.entity_id
_entity_poly.type
_entity_poly.pdbx_seq_one_letter_code
_entity_poly.pdbx_strand_id
1 'polypeptide(L)'
;FFGMQAFTDKDTQENKTAPPKEPVRVEQQDKLPKEDEESKALMKSIVLAILPPQEEWPAPVQKFFLALNMEEVINPLREDANWVKLADIPKNMQNALIAIEDHKFYEHDGISPTSILRAILANVSEGEVAQGGSTLTQQFVKNTFLTHEQTMERKIEEAILSVVLEDKYSKDEILEMYLNTTYFGAGATGIHQASKAYFGKHVSRLTLEEAAVLASLPYAPSALNPLEHPI
;
A
#
# COMPACT_ATOMS: atom_id res chain seq x y z
N PHE A 1 -25.57 80.49 4.67
CA PHE A 1 -26.97 80.64 4.23
C PHE A 1 -27.64 79.30 4.28
N PHE A 2 -28.51 79.19 5.25
CA PHE A 2 -29.80 78.50 5.30
C PHE A 2 -29.83 77.09 4.72
N GLY A 3 -30.36 76.08 5.37
CA GLY A 3 -31.27 76.06 6.51
C GLY A 3 -31.51 74.66 7.00
N MET A 4 -31.70 74.64 8.27
CA MET A 4 -32.26 73.56 9.09
C MET A 4 -33.60 73.05 8.50
N GLN A 5 -33.81 71.70 8.56
CA GLN A 5 -35.05 71.24 9.24
C GLN A 5 -34.95 69.76 9.54
N ALA A 6 -35.15 69.48 10.81
CA ALA A 6 -35.37 68.17 11.39
C ALA A 6 -36.76 67.66 10.97
N PHE A 7 -36.87 66.35 10.80
CA PHE A 7 -38.12 65.65 11.08
C PHE A 7 -37.84 64.32 11.76
N THR A 8 -38.55 64.23 12.83
CA THR A 8 -38.55 63.17 13.83
C THR A 8 -39.28 61.91 13.38
N ASP A 9 -38.83 60.84 13.92
CA ASP A 9 -39.57 59.80 14.65
C ASP A 9 -40.20 58.59 13.94
N LYS A 10 -39.91 57.46 14.55
CA LYS A 10 -40.66 56.20 14.66
C LYS A 10 -40.64 55.24 13.45
N ASP A 11 -39.91 54.17 13.56
CA ASP A 11 -40.51 52.90 14.00
C ASP A 11 -39.42 51.86 14.27
N THR A 12 -39.25 51.62 15.57
CA THR A 12 -38.46 50.48 16.07
C THR A 12 -39.30 49.22 15.88
N GLN A 13 -39.02 48.45 14.84
CA GLN A 13 -39.48 47.07 14.81
C GLN A 13 -38.35 46.16 15.33
N GLU A 14 -38.57 45.63 16.52
CA GLU A 14 -37.85 44.53 17.11
C GLU A 14 -37.91 43.31 16.17
N ASN A 15 -36.82 43.06 15.50
CA ASN A 15 -36.63 41.79 14.80
C ASN A 15 -36.24 40.73 15.85
N LYS A 16 -37.25 40.01 16.36
CA LYS A 16 -37.03 38.80 17.18
C LYS A 16 -36.32 37.76 16.37
N THR A 17 -35.01 37.68 16.51
CA THR A 17 -34.20 36.55 16.03
C THR A 17 -34.63 35.32 16.81
N ALA A 18 -35.14 34.33 16.08
CA ALA A 18 -35.40 33.00 16.60
C ALA A 18 -34.08 32.38 17.13
N PRO A 19 -34.15 31.59 18.21
CA PRO A 19 -32.96 30.97 18.76
C PRO A 19 -32.33 30.01 17.71
N PRO A 20 -31.01 29.88 17.69
CA PRO A 20 -30.33 28.95 16.78
C PRO A 20 -30.85 27.54 17.02
N LYS A 21 -31.29 26.87 15.94
CA LYS A 21 -31.67 25.46 15.98
C LYS A 21 -30.45 24.68 16.44
N GLU A 22 -30.60 23.90 17.50
CA GLU A 22 -29.64 22.92 17.94
C GLU A 22 -29.26 22.01 16.76
N PRO A 23 -27.97 21.60 16.63
CA PRO A 23 -27.57 20.65 15.61
C PRO A 23 -28.32 19.34 15.82
N VAL A 24 -29.05 18.91 14.80
CA VAL A 24 -29.71 17.61 14.76
C VAL A 24 -28.62 16.56 15.03
N ARG A 25 -28.70 15.96 16.21
CA ARG A 25 -27.90 14.79 16.57
C ARG A 25 -28.30 13.69 15.61
N VAL A 26 -27.43 13.39 14.65
CA VAL A 26 -27.55 12.18 13.83
C VAL A 26 -27.39 11.00 14.79
N GLU A 27 -28.52 10.45 15.21
CA GLU A 27 -28.54 9.20 15.96
C GLU A 27 -27.97 8.10 15.10
N GLN A 28 -26.94 7.48 15.66
CA GLN A 28 -26.50 6.09 15.49
C GLN A 28 -26.88 5.46 14.14
N GLN A 29 -25.95 5.50 13.20
CA GLN A 29 -25.88 4.41 12.23
C GLN A 29 -25.81 3.11 13.02
N ASP A 30 -26.85 2.29 12.89
CA ASP A 30 -26.86 0.92 13.34
C ASP A 30 -25.59 0.24 12.83
N LYS A 31 -24.64 0.02 13.74
CA LYS A 31 -23.53 -0.88 13.46
C LYS A 31 -24.16 -2.23 13.19
N LEU A 32 -24.06 -2.68 11.95
CA LEU A 32 -24.27 -4.07 11.61
C LEU A 32 -23.62 -4.93 12.71
N PRO A 33 -24.30 -5.97 13.20
CA PRO A 33 -23.70 -6.86 14.19
C PRO A 33 -22.33 -7.28 13.67
N LYS A 34 -21.29 -7.13 14.48
CA LYS A 34 -19.98 -7.69 14.14
C LYS A 34 -20.19 -9.19 14.03
N GLU A 35 -20.17 -9.72 12.82
CA GLU A 35 -20.06 -11.15 12.64
C GLU A 35 -18.85 -11.61 13.42
N ASP A 36 -19.06 -12.56 14.34
CA ASP A 36 -17.96 -13.12 15.09
C ASP A 36 -17.04 -13.92 14.15
N GLU A 37 -15.77 -13.99 14.45
CA GLU A 37 -14.78 -14.68 13.62
C GLU A 37 -15.10 -16.18 13.47
N GLU A 38 -15.80 -16.75 14.42
CA GLU A 38 -16.25 -18.14 14.41
C GLU A 38 -17.36 -18.37 13.36
N SER A 39 -18.33 -17.48 13.27
CA SER A 39 -19.37 -17.51 12.24
C SER A 39 -18.81 -17.33 10.83
N LYS A 40 -17.84 -16.44 10.66
CA LYS A 40 -17.15 -16.26 9.37
C LYS A 40 -16.35 -17.51 8.99
N ALA A 41 -15.62 -18.10 9.92
CA ALA A 41 -14.86 -19.32 9.68
C ALA A 41 -15.77 -20.49 9.33
N LEU A 42 -16.91 -20.64 10.02
CA LEU A 42 -17.91 -21.66 9.73
C LEU A 42 -18.53 -21.46 8.34
N MET A 43 -18.96 -20.25 8.01
CA MET A 43 -19.51 -19.95 6.69
C MET A 43 -18.48 -20.21 5.58
N LYS A 44 -17.23 -19.82 5.79
CA LYS A 44 -16.14 -20.12 4.86
C LYS A 44 -15.96 -21.61 4.66
N SER A 45 -15.95 -22.42 5.73
CA SER A 45 -15.80 -23.87 5.65
C SER A 45 -16.96 -24.54 4.91
N ILE A 46 -18.19 -24.10 5.14
CA ILE A 46 -19.39 -24.61 4.44
C ILE A 46 -19.31 -24.26 2.94
N VAL A 47 -18.96 -23.02 2.60
CA VAL A 47 -18.83 -22.59 1.20
C VAL A 47 -17.77 -23.40 0.48
N LEU A 48 -16.60 -23.59 1.09
CA LEU A 48 -15.50 -24.38 0.51
C LEU A 48 -15.82 -25.87 0.37
N ALA A 49 -16.67 -26.43 1.24
CA ALA A 49 -17.08 -27.83 1.17
C ALA A 49 -18.09 -28.11 0.04
N ILE A 50 -18.80 -27.09 -0.43
CA ILE A 50 -19.85 -27.23 -1.48
C ILE A 50 -19.30 -26.87 -2.87
N LEU A 51 -18.29 -26.00 -2.94
CA LEU A 51 -17.71 -25.57 -4.19
C LEU A 51 -16.70 -26.60 -4.73
N PRO A 52 -16.50 -26.68 -6.05
CA PRO A 52 -15.41 -27.46 -6.63
C PRO A 52 -14.05 -26.93 -6.13
N PRO A 53 -12.97 -27.72 -6.29
CA PRO A 53 -11.61 -27.25 -5.94
C PRO A 53 -11.32 -25.88 -6.52
N GLN A 54 -10.60 -25.03 -5.78
CA GLN A 54 -10.35 -23.64 -6.17
C GLN A 54 -9.69 -23.51 -7.54
N GLU A 55 -8.90 -24.48 -7.94
CA GLU A 55 -8.23 -24.56 -9.24
C GLU A 55 -9.20 -24.64 -10.42
N GLU A 56 -10.42 -25.13 -10.18
CA GLU A 56 -11.48 -25.23 -11.17
C GLU A 56 -12.37 -23.98 -11.25
N TRP A 57 -12.18 -23.01 -10.36
CA TRP A 57 -12.97 -21.79 -10.37
C TRP A 57 -12.59 -20.90 -11.55
N PRO A 58 -13.56 -20.16 -12.13
CA PRO A 58 -13.22 -19.10 -13.09
C PRO A 58 -12.22 -18.11 -12.50
N ALA A 59 -11.25 -17.70 -13.31
CA ALA A 59 -10.17 -16.81 -12.86
C ALA A 59 -10.63 -15.57 -12.07
N PRO A 60 -11.72 -14.86 -12.42
CA PRO A 60 -12.22 -13.74 -11.61
C PRO A 60 -12.65 -14.15 -10.20
N VAL A 61 -13.19 -15.37 -10.04
CA VAL A 61 -13.61 -15.88 -8.73
C VAL A 61 -12.42 -16.26 -7.88
N GLN A 62 -11.41 -16.90 -8.47
CA GLN A 62 -10.16 -17.21 -7.77
C GLN A 62 -9.49 -15.93 -7.23
N LYS A 63 -9.45 -14.87 -8.05
CA LYS A 63 -8.85 -13.59 -7.68
C LYS A 63 -9.62 -12.83 -6.61
N PHE A 64 -10.95 -12.87 -6.69
CA PHE A 64 -11.79 -12.31 -5.64
C PHE A 64 -11.59 -13.05 -4.31
N PHE A 65 -11.52 -14.38 -4.36
CA PHE A 65 -11.25 -15.18 -3.18
C PHE A 65 -9.85 -14.92 -2.60
N LEU A 66 -8.85 -14.77 -3.45
CA LEU A 66 -7.50 -14.38 -3.05
C LEU A 66 -7.50 -13.02 -2.33
N ALA A 67 -8.21 -12.03 -2.86
CA ALA A 67 -8.35 -10.71 -2.24
C ALA A 67 -8.96 -10.79 -0.84
N LEU A 68 -9.95 -11.67 -0.64
CA LEU A 68 -10.56 -11.88 0.67
C LEU A 68 -9.64 -12.61 1.67
N ASN A 69 -8.76 -13.48 1.18
CA ASN A 69 -7.95 -14.41 1.99
C ASN A 69 -6.44 -14.15 1.88
N MET A 70 -6.02 -12.91 1.68
CA MET A 70 -4.58 -12.55 1.58
C MET A 70 -3.76 -13.05 2.77
N GLU A 71 -4.36 -13.13 3.94
CA GLU A 71 -3.72 -13.61 5.17
C GLU A 71 -3.22 -15.05 5.04
N GLU A 72 -3.89 -15.91 4.29
CA GLU A 72 -3.45 -17.29 4.08
C GLU A 72 -2.14 -17.38 3.30
N VAL A 73 -1.85 -16.38 2.49
CA VAL A 73 -0.58 -16.27 1.76
C VAL A 73 0.48 -15.53 2.59
N ILE A 74 0.08 -14.50 3.31
CA ILE A 74 1.01 -13.61 4.05
C ILE A 74 1.50 -14.26 5.34
N ASN A 75 0.62 -14.95 6.10
CA ASN A 75 0.99 -15.51 7.39
C ASN A 75 2.17 -16.51 7.31
N PRO A 76 2.20 -17.45 6.36
CA PRO A 76 3.35 -18.34 6.18
C PRO A 76 4.66 -17.58 5.89
N LEU A 77 4.62 -16.45 5.17
CA LEU A 77 5.80 -15.64 4.90
C LEU A 77 6.38 -15.04 6.18
N ARG A 78 5.52 -14.66 7.13
CA ARG A 78 5.92 -14.09 8.44
C ARG A 78 6.56 -15.13 9.37
N GLU A 79 6.42 -16.42 9.07
CA GLU A 79 7.04 -17.52 9.82
C GLU A 79 8.47 -17.84 9.36
N ASP A 80 8.95 -17.23 8.26
CA ASP A 80 10.33 -17.41 7.79
C ASP A 80 11.34 -16.99 8.88
N ALA A 81 12.34 -17.85 9.12
CA ALA A 81 13.37 -17.61 10.14
C ALA A 81 14.22 -16.35 9.88
N ASN A 82 14.23 -15.84 8.65
CA ASN A 82 14.92 -14.61 8.26
C ASN A 82 14.00 -13.38 8.30
N TRP A 83 12.73 -13.55 8.68
CA TRP A 83 11.81 -12.43 8.81
C TRP A 83 12.26 -11.49 9.92
N VAL A 84 12.30 -10.20 9.62
CA VAL A 84 12.71 -9.16 10.58
C VAL A 84 11.57 -8.17 10.75
N LYS A 85 11.24 -7.86 11.99
CA LYS A 85 10.24 -6.83 12.29
C LYS A 85 10.72 -5.46 11.81
N LEU A 86 9.81 -4.63 11.33
CA LEU A 86 10.14 -3.30 10.82
C LEU A 86 10.89 -2.45 11.85
N ALA A 87 10.57 -2.63 13.14
CA ALA A 87 11.23 -1.94 14.24
C ALA A 87 12.74 -2.27 14.38
N ASP A 88 13.16 -3.46 13.90
CA ASP A 88 14.55 -3.92 13.95
C ASP A 88 15.32 -3.56 12.67
N ILE A 89 14.65 -3.03 11.65
CA ILE A 89 15.24 -2.53 10.41
C ILE A 89 15.58 -1.05 10.59
N PRO A 90 16.84 -0.63 10.39
CA PRO A 90 17.23 0.77 10.59
C PRO A 90 16.37 1.73 9.78
N LYS A 91 16.00 2.86 10.36
CA LYS A 91 15.22 3.91 9.67
C LYS A 91 15.90 4.41 8.38
N ASN A 92 17.23 4.44 8.35
CA ASN A 92 17.99 4.78 7.15
C ASN A 92 17.67 3.83 5.97
N MET A 93 17.54 2.53 6.24
CA MET A 93 17.16 1.55 5.21
C MET A 93 15.72 1.76 4.74
N GLN A 94 14.80 1.93 5.67
CA GLN A 94 13.39 2.20 5.36
C GLN A 94 13.26 3.47 4.50
N ASN A 95 13.88 4.56 4.93
CA ASN A 95 13.81 5.85 4.23
C ASN A 95 14.51 5.81 2.86
N ALA A 96 15.65 5.14 2.74
CA ALA A 96 16.35 5.00 1.47
C ALA A 96 15.51 4.25 0.44
N LEU A 97 14.87 3.14 0.85
CA LEU A 97 13.99 2.38 -0.03
C LEU A 97 12.78 3.21 -0.49
N ILE A 98 12.09 3.86 0.46
CA ILE A 98 10.93 4.71 0.15
C ILE A 98 11.33 5.85 -0.80
N ALA A 99 12.47 6.48 -0.56
CA ALA A 99 12.95 7.58 -1.40
C ALA A 99 13.23 7.17 -2.85
N ILE A 100 13.72 5.94 -3.07
CA ILE A 100 14.07 5.43 -4.40
C ILE A 100 12.84 4.85 -5.12
N GLU A 101 12.09 3.99 -4.44
CA GLU A 101 11.03 3.20 -5.05
C GLU A 101 9.68 3.91 -5.05
N ASP A 102 9.35 4.60 -3.95
CA ASP A 102 8.01 5.18 -3.76
C ASP A 102 8.02 6.34 -2.75
N HIS A 103 8.54 7.49 -3.15
CA HIS A 103 8.72 8.63 -2.25
C HIS A 103 7.43 9.18 -1.62
N LYS A 104 6.27 8.77 -2.12
CA LYS A 104 4.94 9.10 -1.59
C LYS A 104 4.23 7.92 -0.93
N PHE A 105 4.98 6.89 -0.54
CA PHE A 105 4.43 5.67 0.01
C PHE A 105 3.39 5.89 1.11
N TYR A 106 3.62 6.82 2.02
CA TYR A 106 2.71 7.12 3.12
C TYR A 106 1.54 8.05 2.75
N GLU A 107 1.48 8.54 1.49
CA GLU A 107 0.49 9.53 1.05
C GLU A 107 -0.62 8.95 0.17
N HIS A 108 -0.47 7.73 -0.35
CA HIS A 108 -1.44 7.09 -1.24
C HIS A 108 -2.02 5.81 -0.65
N ASP A 109 -3.14 5.33 -1.22
CA ASP A 109 -3.83 4.11 -0.80
C ASP A 109 -3.63 2.99 -1.84
N GLY A 110 -2.43 2.42 -1.89
CA GLY A 110 -2.05 1.28 -2.74
C GLY A 110 -1.63 1.65 -4.16
N ILE A 111 -2.22 2.66 -4.75
CA ILE A 111 -1.90 3.16 -6.09
C ILE A 111 -1.58 4.64 -6.05
N SER A 112 -0.68 5.09 -6.92
CA SER A 112 -0.31 6.50 -7.03
C SER A 112 -0.89 7.09 -8.32
N PRO A 113 -1.93 7.95 -8.25
CA PRO A 113 -2.51 8.59 -9.44
C PRO A 113 -1.47 9.38 -10.25
N THR A 114 -0.52 10.01 -9.57
CA THR A 114 0.56 10.77 -10.22
C THR A 114 1.54 9.86 -10.98
N SER A 115 1.79 8.67 -10.46
CA SER A 115 2.62 7.66 -11.12
C SER A 115 1.93 7.07 -12.34
N ILE A 116 0.62 6.84 -12.26
CA ILE A 116 -0.20 6.40 -13.39
C ILE A 116 -0.18 7.46 -14.51
N LEU A 117 -0.43 8.73 -14.15
CA LEU A 117 -0.41 9.83 -15.13
C LEU A 117 0.98 9.97 -15.80
N ARG A 118 2.06 9.85 -15.01
CA ARG A 118 3.42 9.90 -15.54
C ARG A 118 3.69 8.74 -16.51
N ALA A 119 3.27 7.53 -16.17
CA ALA A 119 3.41 6.36 -17.04
C ALA A 119 2.63 6.54 -18.37
N ILE A 120 1.42 7.09 -18.30
CA ILE A 120 0.63 7.38 -19.51
C ILE A 120 1.34 8.43 -20.39
N LEU A 121 1.84 9.51 -19.80
CA LEU A 121 2.54 10.57 -20.54
C LEU A 121 3.85 10.08 -21.14
N ALA A 122 4.62 9.25 -20.44
CA ALA A 122 5.86 8.66 -20.95
C ALA A 122 5.59 7.70 -22.14
N ASN A 123 4.57 6.86 -22.03
CA ASN A 123 4.17 5.96 -23.13
C ASN A 123 3.72 6.71 -24.39
N VAL A 124 3.18 7.92 -24.24
CA VAL A 124 2.78 8.76 -25.41
C VAL A 124 3.99 9.45 -26.05
N SER A 125 5.03 9.77 -25.27
CA SER A 125 6.16 10.57 -25.76
C SER A 125 7.33 9.74 -26.31
N GLU A 126 7.59 8.53 -25.79
CA GLU A 126 8.83 7.81 -26.08
C GLU A 126 8.65 6.37 -26.56
N GLY A 127 7.42 5.82 -26.56
CA GLY A 127 7.16 4.44 -27.02
C GLY A 127 7.81 3.35 -26.15
N GLU A 128 8.48 3.72 -25.07
CA GLU A 128 9.05 2.81 -24.10
C GLU A 128 8.22 2.82 -22.80
N VAL A 129 8.01 1.63 -22.23
CA VAL A 129 7.31 1.48 -20.93
C VAL A 129 8.17 2.15 -19.88
N ALA A 130 7.75 3.33 -19.40
CA ALA A 130 8.43 4.03 -18.32
C ALA A 130 8.42 3.15 -17.06
N GLN A 131 9.56 2.53 -16.75
CA GLN A 131 9.79 1.86 -15.49
C GLN A 131 9.85 2.93 -14.38
N GLY A 132 9.19 2.69 -13.23
CA GLY A 132 9.22 3.57 -12.06
C GLY A 132 7.89 4.19 -11.66
N GLY A 133 6.76 3.65 -12.17
CA GLY A 133 5.42 4.14 -11.82
C GLY A 133 4.63 3.27 -10.85
N SER A 134 5.14 2.09 -10.45
CA SER A 134 4.44 1.20 -9.51
C SER A 134 4.84 1.52 -8.07
N THR A 135 3.84 1.53 -7.17
CA THR A 135 4.07 1.73 -5.73
C THR A 135 4.74 0.51 -5.10
N LEU A 136 5.29 0.66 -3.89
CA LEU A 136 5.81 -0.47 -3.10
C LEU A 136 4.72 -1.53 -2.88
N THR A 137 3.50 -1.11 -2.60
CA THR A 137 2.34 -1.99 -2.44
C THR A 137 2.06 -2.79 -3.71
N GLN A 138 2.07 -2.14 -4.88
CA GLN A 138 1.91 -2.81 -6.17
C GLN A 138 3.03 -3.81 -6.46
N GLN A 139 4.27 -3.46 -6.13
CA GLN A 139 5.41 -4.37 -6.30
C GLN A 139 5.29 -5.59 -5.39
N PHE A 140 4.91 -5.41 -4.12
CA PHE A 140 4.66 -6.51 -3.20
C PHE A 140 3.54 -7.44 -3.70
N VAL A 141 2.40 -6.86 -4.08
CA VAL A 141 1.27 -7.62 -4.65
C VAL A 141 1.69 -8.41 -5.88
N LYS A 142 2.38 -7.77 -6.82
CA LYS A 142 2.87 -8.42 -8.04
C LYS A 142 3.76 -9.64 -7.70
N ASN A 143 4.70 -9.48 -6.79
CA ASN A 143 5.69 -10.50 -6.48
C ASN A 143 5.12 -11.66 -5.64
N THR A 144 4.08 -11.40 -4.85
CA THR A 144 3.53 -12.36 -3.89
C THR A 144 2.28 -13.08 -4.41
N PHE A 145 1.43 -12.39 -5.16
CA PHE A 145 0.09 -12.88 -5.50
C PHE A 145 -0.14 -13.10 -6.99
N LEU A 146 0.72 -12.57 -7.86
CA LEU A 146 0.46 -12.56 -9.30
C LEU A 146 1.54 -13.28 -10.10
N THR A 147 1.20 -13.63 -11.34
CA THR A 147 2.16 -14.16 -12.30
C THR A 147 3.05 -13.06 -12.88
N HIS A 148 4.19 -13.46 -13.47
CA HIS A 148 5.13 -12.52 -14.09
C HIS A 148 4.72 -12.06 -15.50
N GLU A 149 3.52 -12.41 -15.96
CA GLU A 149 3.00 -11.97 -17.25
C GLU A 149 2.84 -10.46 -17.29
N GLN A 150 3.16 -9.87 -18.45
CA GLN A 150 3.07 -8.42 -18.65
C GLN A 150 1.82 -8.09 -19.48
N THR A 151 0.63 -8.32 -18.92
CA THR A 151 -0.65 -8.00 -19.55
C THR A 151 -1.34 -6.83 -18.87
N MET A 152 -2.25 -6.17 -19.57
CA MET A 152 -3.07 -5.10 -18.99
C MET A 152 -4.01 -5.65 -17.91
N GLU A 153 -4.55 -6.85 -18.11
CA GLU A 153 -5.40 -7.54 -17.15
C GLU A 153 -4.66 -7.74 -15.83
N ARG A 154 -3.44 -8.27 -15.89
CA ARG A 154 -2.60 -8.44 -14.70
C ARG A 154 -2.30 -7.09 -14.01
N LYS A 155 -2.11 -6.01 -14.77
CA LYS A 155 -1.85 -4.69 -14.18
C LYS A 155 -3.09 -4.11 -13.48
N ILE A 156 -4.28 -4.37 -13.99
CA ILE A 156 -5.55 -4.01 -13.34
C ILE A 156 -5.72 -4.81 -12.04
N GLU A 157 -5.43 -6.11 -12.07
CA GLU A 157 -5.48 -6.98 -10.89
C GLU A 157 -4.52 -6.52 -9.81
N GLU A 158 -3.28 -6.18 -10.19
CA GLU A 158 -2.27 -5.61 -9.29
C GLU A 158 -2.81 -4.35 -8.60
N ALA A 159 -3.44 -3.46 -9.35
CA ALA A 159 -4.02 -2.23 -8.79
C ALA A 159 -5.17 -2.52 -7.79
N ILE A 160 -6.09 -3.41 -8.16
CA ILE A 160 -7.22 -3.78 -7.29
C ILE A 160 -6.72 -4.44 -6.00
N LEU A 161 -5.83 -5.44 -6.12
CA LEU A 161 -5.29 -6.14 -4.96
C LEU A 161 -4.45 -5.21 -4.07
N SER A 162 -3.80 -4.20 -4.64
CA SER A 162 -3.03 -3.21 -3.87
C SER A 162 -3.94 -2.33 -3.00
N VAL A 163 -5.08 -1.90 -3.52
CA VAL A 163 -6.09 -1.16 -2.73
C VAL A 163 -6.66 -2.05 -1.62
N VAL A 164 -6.99 -3.31 -1.91
CA VAL A 164 -7.48 -4.27 -0.91
C VAL A 164 -6.44 -4.55 0.17
N LEU A 165 -5.16 -4.63 -0.20
CA LEU A 165 -4.08 -4.84 0.76
C LEU A 165 -3.95 -3.65 1.72
N GLU A 166 -4.03 -2.43 1.22
CA GLU A 166 -3.95 -1.20 2.02
C GLU A 166 -5.19 -0.98 2.92
N ASP A 167 -6.33 -1.56 2.57
CA ASP A 167 -7.50 -1.58 3.45
C ASP A 167 -7.32 -2.54 4.64
N LYS A 168 -6.55 -3.61 4.45
CA LYS A 168 -6.33 -4.66 5.46
C LYS A 168 -5.10 -4.45 6.34
N TYR A 169 -4.05 -3.84 5.82
CA TYR A 169 -2.75 -3.71 6.47
C TYR A 169 -2.28 -2.26 6.50
N SER A 170 -1.68 -1.87 7.61
CA SER A 170 -1.05 -0.56 7.73
C SER A 170 0.16 -0.42 6.79
N LYS A 171 0.53 0.82 6.49
CA LYS A 171 1.73 1.13 5.70
C LYS A 171 3.00 0.49 6.26
N ASP A 172 3.15 0.50 7.57
CA ASP A 172 4.31 -0.10 8.24
C ASP A 172 4.33 -1.63 8.08
N GLU A 173 3.19 -2.29 8.14
CA GLU A 173 3.10 -3.73 7.86
C GLU A 173 3.41 -4.05 6.40
N ILE A 174 2.93 -3.24 5.46
CA ILE A 174 3.21 -3.41 4.04
C ILE A 174 4.70 -3.21 3.76
N LEU A 175 5.33 -2.20 4.37
CA LEU A 175 6.77 -1.97 4.27
C LEU A 175 7.58 -3.12 4.87
N GLU A 176 7.15 -3.66 6.02
CA GLU A 176 7.74 -4.85 6.64
C GLU A 176 7.68 -6.04 5.68
N MET A 177 6.51 -6.31 5.12
CA MET A 177 6.30 -7.39 4.16
C MET A 177 7.17 -7.22 2.91
N TYR A 178 7.19 -6.04 2.32
CA TYR A 178 8.01 -5.74 1.15
C TYR A 178 9.50 -6.00 1.42
N LEU A 179 10.05 -5.44 2.50
CA LEU A 179 11.46 -5.58 2.87
C LEU A 179 11.86 -7.04 3.12
N ASN A 180 10.95 -7.87 3.61
CA ASN A 180 11.22 -9.28 3.91
C ASN A 180 11.03 -10.21 2.71
N THR A 181 10.31 -9.79 1.67
CA THR A 181 9.99 -10.67 0.52
C THR A 181 10.65 -10.27 -0.79
N THR A 182 11.17 -9.05 -0.88
CA THR A 182 11.80 -8.55 -2.10
C THR A 182 13.13 -9.23 -2.36
N TYR A 183 13.41 -9.50 -3.64
CA TYR A 183 14.69 -10.03 -4.09
C TYR A 183 15.71 -8.90 -4.25
N PHE A 184 16.87 -9.05 -3.60
CA PHE A 184 17.96 -8.06 -3.58
C PHE A 184 19.17 -8.48 -4.43
N GLY A 185 19.06 -9.52 -5.24
CA GLY A 185 20.23 -10.08 -5.95
C GLY A 185 21.06 -11.04 -5.09
N ALA A 186 22.14 -11.59 -5.66
CA ALA A 186 23.05 -12.52 -4.99
C ALA A 186 22.35 -13.71 -4.28
N GLY A 187 21.19 -14.15 -4.78
CA GLY A 187 20.39 -15.21 -4.15
C GLY A 187 19.69 -14.80 -2.86
N ALA A 188 19.71 -13.49 -2.50
CA ALA A 188 19.12 -12.98 -1.27
C ALA A 188 17.68 -12.50 -1.48
N THR A 189 16.72 -13.16 -0.83
CA THR A 189 15.35 -12.73 -0.70
C THR A 189 15.12 -12.20 0.72
N GLY A 190 14.66 -10.95 0.82
CA GLY A 190 14.52 -10.27 2.09
C GLY A 190 15.77 -9.54 2.55
N ILE A 191 15.55 -8.43 3.24
CA ILE A 191 16.59 -7.49 3.66
C ILE A 191 17.62 -8.09 4.62
N HIS A 192 17.19 -9.07 5.45
CA HIS A 192 18.11 -9.73 6.38
C HIS A 192 19.12 -10.61 5.64
N GLN A 193 18.64 -11.40 4.68
CA GLN A 193 19.51 -12.22 3.84
C GLN A 193 20.42 -11.34 2.99
N ALA A 194 19.90 -10.22 2.44
CA ALA A 194 20.69 -9.27 1.68
C ALA A 194 21.80 -8.64 2.56
N SER A 195 21.49 -8.19 3.77
CA SER A 195 22.48 -7.67 4.71
C SER A 195 23.60 -8.67 5.01
N LYS A 196 23.25 -9.95 5.15
CA LYS A 196 24.25 -11.02 5.34
C LYS A 196 25.07 -11.29 4.09
N ALA A 197 24.42 -11.38 2.93
CA ALA A 197 25.10 -11.71 1.68
C ALA A 197 26.09 -10.63 1.25
N TYR A 198 25.70 -9.36 1.36
CA TYR A 198 26.54 -8.25 0.90
C TYR A 198 27.53 -7.75 1.95
N PHE A 199 27.16 -7.76 3.24
CA PHE A 199 27.94 -7.12 4.31
C PHE A 199 28.29 -8.03 5.49
N GLY A 200 27.85 -9.29 5.48
CA GLY A 200 28.19 -10.27 6.53
C GLY A 200 27.63 -9.94 7.91
N LYS A 201 26.58 -9.12 8.02
CA LYS A 201 26.05 -8.65 9.31
C LYS A 201 24.53 -8.72 9.40
N HIS A 202 24.02 -8.62 10.63
CA HIS A 202 22.60 -8.51 10.89
C HIS A 202 22.07 -7.16 10.38
N VAL A 203 20.85 -7.14 9.83
CA VAL A 203 20.21 -5.95 9.23
C VAL A 203 20.18 -4.75 10.15
N SER A 204 19.99 -4.94 11.46
CA SER A 204 19.97 -3.86 12.46
C SER A 204 21.29 -3.07 12.58
N ARG A 205 22.36 -3.57 11.98
CA ARG A 205 23.72 -2.96 12.00
C ARG A 205 24.12 -2.32 10.68
N LEU A 206 23.19 -2.18 9.74
CA LEU A 206 23.45 -1.49 8.48
C LEU A 206 23.80 -0.02 8.72
N THR A 207 24.86 0.45 8.08
CA THR A 207 25.20 1.90 8.03
C THR A 207 24.31 2.60 7.00
N LEU A 208 24.40 3.93 6.92
CA LEU A 208 23.66 4.70 5.92
C LEU A 208 24.07 4.32 4.49
N GLU A 209 25.38 4.18 4.25
CA GLU A 209 25.94 3.83 2.95
C GLU A 209 25.50 2.45 2.49
N GLU A 210 25.55 1.46 3.38
CA GLU A 210 25.11 0.11 3.11
C GLU A 210 23.60 0.05 2.85
N ALA A 211 22.82 0.81 3.60
CA ALA A 211 21.38 0.95 3.39
C ALA A 211 21.08 1.55 2.01
N ALA A 212 21.84 2.56 1.58
CA ALA A 212 21.67 3.17 0.26
C ALA A 212 22.00 2.17 -0.87
N VAL A 213 23.05 1.37 -0.71
CA VAL A 213 23.37 0.29 -1.67
C VAL A 213 22.24 -0.72 -1.74
N LEU A 214 21.80 -1.27 -0.60
CA LEU A 214 20.71 -2.26 -0.61
C LEU A 214 19.40 -1.68 -1.17
N ALA A 215 19.08 -0.43 -0.88
CA ALA A 215 17.86 0.21 -1.37
C ALA A 215 17.84 0.38 -2.91
N SER A 216 19.00 0.41 -3.56
CA SER A 216 19.08 0.52 -5.02
C SER A 216 18.90 -0.82 -5.75
N LEU A 217 19.11 -1.95 -5.06
CA LEU A 217 19.13 -3.27 -5.69
C LEU A 217 17.77 -3.74 -6.23
N PRO A 218 16.63 -3.52 -5.57
CA PRO A 218 15.34 -3.98 -6.08
C PRO A 218 15.00 -3.47 -7.49
N TYR A 219 15.50 -2.29 -7.84
CA TYR A 219 15.32 -1.69 -9.16
C TYR A 219 15.93 -2.53 -10.28
N ALA A 220 17.18 -3.03 -10.10
CA ALA A 220 17.90 -3.82 -11.08
C ALA A 220 18.90 -4.79 -10.38
N PRO A 221 18.41 -5.84 -9.72
CA PRO A 221 19.21 -6.66 -8.79
C PRO A 221 20.41 -7.34 -9.44
N SER A 222 20.35 -7.66 -10.72
CA SER A 222 21.49 -8.24 -11.45
C SER A 222 22.46 -7.16 -11.94
N ALA A 223 21.95 -6.03 -12.44
CA ALA A 223 22.81 -4.99 -13.02
C ALA A 223 23.55 -4.15 -11.96
N LEU A 224 22.92 -3.97 -10.79
CA LEU A 224 23.47 -3.17 -9.68
C LEU A 224 24.17 -4.02 -8.61
N ASN A 225 24.33 -5.32 -8.83
CA ASN A 225 24.96 -6.23 -7.87
C ASN A 225 26.46 -5.90 -7.70
N PRO A 226 26.91 -5.34 -6.57
CA PRO A 226 28.31 -4.95 -6.38
C PRO A 226 29.26 -6.15 -6.24
N LEU A 227 28.75 -7.37 -6.02
CA LEU A 227 29.58 -8.58 -5.99
C LEU A 227 29.90 -9.08 -7.39
N GLU A 228 29.07 -8.78 -8.39
CA GLU A 228 29.27 -9.15 -9.78
C GLU A 228 29.88 -7.99 -10.60
N HIS A 229 29.59 -6.76 -10.19
CA HIS A 229 30.04 -5.53 -10.85
C HIS A 229 30.71 -4.59 -9.84
N PRO A 230 31.91 -4.94 -9.33
CA PRO A 230 32.64 -4.07 -8.42
C PRO A 230 33.01 -2.75 -9.11
N ILE A 231 32.82 -1.64 -8.40
CA ILE A 231 33.15 -0.27 -8.84
C ILE A 231 34.65 -0.05 -8.68
#